data_509568d9bf3a6c349c97b6f75226195e
#
_entry.id   509568d9bf3a6c349c97b6f75226195e
#
_cell.length_a   1.000
_cell.length_b   1.000
_cell.length_c   1.000
_cell.angle_alpha   90.00
_cell.angle_beta   90.00
_cell.angle_gamma   90.00
#
_symmetry.space_group_name_H-M   'P 1'
#
loop_
_entity.id
_entity.type
_entity.pdbx_description
1 polymer ?
#
loop_
_entity_poly.entity_id
_entity_poly.type
_entity_poly.pdbx_seq_one_letter_code
_entity_poly.pdbx_strand_id
1 'polypeptide(L)'
;MNYKDFLACNQFGQEELVAFSYGRLVEDRPEGFDGRLPAPPFLMVDRILSITGNGRQGKIIAEQDVRFDAWYFQCHMPGDPVHPGCLCVDAVWQLLGFYCIWRGALGAGRALGCGEVFFNGQVRPFNKCMRYEITIKRFSQLKVSGAAVVIGDAKVFVDDEPITEVADARSGVFRGIVYPDYPLRSTNAVGGQMKEAT
;
A
#
# COMPACT_ATOMS: atom_id res chain seq x y z
N MET A 1 14.46 13.71 0.44
CA MET A 1 13.77 14.90 -0.09
C MET A 1 13.03 15.62 1.04
N ASN A 2 12.69 16.91 0.89
CA ASN A 2 11.86 17.58 1.88
C ASN A 2 10.37 17.21 1.77
N TYR A 3 9.58 17.51 2.80
CA TYR A 3 8.16 17.12 2.87
C TYR A 3 7.31 17.78 1.77
N LYS A 4 7.59 19.03 1.43
CA LYS A 4 6.86 19.74 0.38
C LYS A 4 7.11 19.10 -0.99
N ASP A 5 8.34 18.69 -1.27
CA ASP A 5 8.69 18.02 -2.51
C ASP A 5 8.06 16.61 -2.58
N PHE A 6 8.01 15.90 -1.45
CA PHE A 6 7.30 14.61 -1.37
C PHE A 6 5.83 14.75 -1.76
N LEU A 7 5.12 15.76 -1.25
CA LEU A 7 3.70 15.99 -1.58
C LEU A 7 3.49 16.43 -3.04
N ALA A 8 4.51 17.02 -3.66
CA ALA A 8 4.47 17.49 -5.05
C ALA A 8 4.96 16.43 -6.05
N CYS A 9 5.71 15.45 -5.59
CA CYS A 9 6.25 14.40 -6.43
C CYS A 9 5.14 13.46 -6.91
N ASN A 10 5.13 13.13 -8.20
CA ASN A 10 4.11 12.28 -8.80
C ASN A 10 4.65 10.94 -9.33
N GLN A 11 5.93 10.67 -9.11
CA GLN A 11 6.62 9.43 -9.48
C GLN A 11 7.60 9.06 -8.37
N PHE A 12 7.76 7.75 -8.11
CA PHE A 12 8.70 7.26 -7.10
C PHE A 12 9.38 6.00 -7.62
N GLY A 13 10.69 5.98 -7.60
CA GLY A 13 11.52 4.83 -7.96
C GLY A 13 11.71 3.86 -6.79
N GLN A 14 12.36 2.74 -7.05
CA GLN A 14 12.60 1.68 -6.08
C GLN A 14 13.38 2.19 -4.85
N GLU A 15 14.44 2.94 -5.06
CA GLU A 15 15.25 3.49 -3.96
C GLU A 15 14.42 4.38 -3.04
N GLU A 16 13.52 5.19 -3.61
CA GLU A 16 12.64 6.09 -2.87
C GLU A 16 11.59 5.31 -2.07
N LEU A 17 10.98 4.27 -2.65
CA LEU A 17 10.00 3.43 -1.95
C LEU A 17 10.67 2.62 -0.81
N VAL A 18 11.87 2.11 -1.03
CA VAL A 18 12.67 1.46 0.03
C VAL A 18 13.03 2.49 1.11
N ALA A 19 13.50 3.68 0.75
CA ALA A 19 13.78 4.73 1.71
C ALA A 19 12.53 5.13 2.51
N PHE A 20 11.37 5.18 1.86
CA PHE A 20 10.09 5.43 2.53
C PHE A 20 9.72 4.32 3.53
N SER A 21 9.93 3.05 3.16
CA SER A 21 9.71 1.91 4.05
C SER A 21 10.51 2.02 5.36
N TYR A 22 11.74 2.49 5.28
CA TYR A 22 12.60 2.72 6.45
C TYR A 22 12.46 4.11 7.08
N GLY A 23 11.53 4.95 6.55
CA GLY A 23 11.30 6.31 7.04
C GLY A 23 12.44 7.28 6.80
N ARG A 24 13.18 7.09 5.73
CA ARG A 24 14.34 7.91 5.39
C ARG A 24 14.13 8.80 4.16
N LEU A 25 12.98 8.66 3.48
CA LEU A 25 12.70 9.43 2.27
C LEU A 25 12.48 10.91 2.57
N VAL A 26 11.68 11.22 3.60
CA VAL A 26 11.35 12.59 3.99
C VAL A 26 12.25 13.03 5.16
N GLU A 27 13.00 14.10 4.98
CA GLU A 27 14.01 14.59 5.94
C GLU A 27 13.40 15.48 7.03
N ASP A 28 12.57 16.46 6.62
CA ASP A 28 11.91 17.46 7.48
C ASP A 28 10.46 17.02 7.82
N ARG A 29 10.32 15.82 8.36
CA ARG A 29 9.02 15.23 8.64
C ARG A 29 8.22 16.06 9.64
N PRO A 30 6.95 16.38 9.33
CA PRO A 30 6.07 17.03 10.30
C PRO A 30 5.79 16.07 11.48
N GLU A 31 5.43 16.63 12.61
CA GLU A 31 5.02 15.86 13.80
C GLU A 31 3.88 14.90 13.45
N GLY A 32 4.01 13.64 13.87
CA GLY A 32 3.04 12.58 13.56
C GLY A 32 3.18 11.97 12.17
N PHE A 33 4.24 12.26 11.43
CA PHE A 33 4.54 11.59 10.17
C PHE A 33 5.15 10.20 10.42
N ASP A 34 4.28 9.20 10.60
CA ASP A 34 4.65 7.79 10.85
C ASP A 34 4.38 6.88 9.65
N GLY A 35 4.08 7.47 8.50
CA GLY A 35 3.81 6.73 7.27
C GLY A 35 4.99 5.87 6.84
N ARG A 36 4.72 4.58 6.60
CA ARG A 36 5.67 3.59 6.11
C ARG A 36 4.98 2.67 5.12
N LEU A 37 5.72 2.17 4.16
CA LEU A 37 5.42 0.93 3.47
C LEU A 37 6.07 -0.23 4.22
N PRO A 38 5.59 -1.48 4.04
CA PRO A 38 6.35 -2.64 4.48
C PRO A 38 7.76 -2.61 3.89
N ALA A 39 8.74 -3.10 4.64
CA ALA A 39 10.10 -3.26 4.12
C ALA A 39 10.21 -4.55 3.28
N PRO A 40 11.17 -4.64 2.35
CA PRO A 40 11.47 -5.91 1.69
C PRO A 40 11.71 -7.05 2.70
N PRO A 41 11.25 -8.29 2.43
CA PRO A 41 10.69 -8.74 1.17
C PRO A 41 9.18 -8.52 1.01
N PHE A 42 8.50 -7.86 1.93
CA PHE A 42 7.05 -7.65 1.90
C PHE A 42 6.63 -6.34 1.21
N LEU A 43 7.56 -5.54 0.73
CA LEU A 43 7.28 -4.42 -0.18
C LEU A 43 6.89 -4.98 -1.55
N MET A 44 5.61 -4.84 -1.93
CA MET A 44 5.03 -5.43 -3.14
C MET A 44 4.97 -4.45 -4.31
N VAL A 45 5.77 -3.42 -4.30
CA VAL A 45 5.83 -2.38 -5.34
C VAL A 45 7.27 -1.93 -5.52
N ASP A 46 7.76 -1.95 -6.76
CA ASP A 46 9.11 -1.46 -7.07
C ASP A 46 9.11 0.02 -7.49
N ARG A 47 8.03 0.50 -8.12
CA ARG A 47 7.93 1.91 -8.57
C ARG A 47 6.49 2.38 -8.73
N ILE A 48 6.27 3.65 -8.49
CA ILE A 48 5.04 4.37 -8.82
C ILE A 48 5.33 5.20 -10.06
N LEU A 49 4.70 4.84 -11.19
CA LEU A 49 4.87 5.54 -12.47
C LEU A 49 4.11 6.85 -12.51
N SER A 50 2.96 6.88 -11.85
CA SER A 50 2.19 8.11 -11.68
C SER A 50 1.26 8.02 -10.49
N ILE A 51 1.14 9.13 -9.76
CA ILE A 51 0.16 9.32 -8.71
C ILE A 51 -0.47 10.70 -8.87
N THR A 52 -1.80 10.74 -8.90
CA THR A 52 -2.55 11.99 -9.07
C THR A 52 -3.71 12.05 -8.10
N GLY A 53 -4.06 13.26 -7.65
CA GLY A 53 -5.18 13.49 -6.77
C GLY A 53 -5.85 14.84 -7.03
N ASN A 54 -7.17 14.81 -7.19
CA ASN A 54 -7.98 16.01 -7.33
C ASN A 54 -9.22 15.91 -6.43
N GLY A 55 -9.30 16.78 -5.45
CA GLY A 55 -10.39 16.72 -4.46
C GLY A 55 -10.45 15.36 -3.77
N ARG A 56 -11.50 14.61 -4.01
CA ARG A 56 -11.74 13.28 -3.41
C ARG A 56 -11.30 12.11 -4.29
N GLN A 57 -10.92 12.36 -5.54
CA GLN A 57 -10.59 11.35 -6.54
C GLN A 57 -9.12 11.38 -6.89
N GLY A 58 -8.65 10.36 -7.59
CA GLY A 58 -7.27 10.26 -8.05
C GLY A 58 -7.01 8.97 -8.79
N LYS A 59 -5.75 8.80 -9.20
CA LYS A 59 -5.29 7.58 -9.87
C LYS A 59 -3.87 7.26 -9.44
N ILE A 60 -3.55 5.97 -9.36
CA ILE A 60 -2.19 5.47 -9.16
C ILE A 60 -1.92 4.45 -10.27
N ILE A 61 -0.73 4.54 -10.86
CA ILE A 61 -0.17 3.51 -11.72
C ILE A 61 1.18 3.14 -11.12
N ALA A 62 1.36 1.86 -10.81
CA ALA A 62 2.57 1.34 -10.18
C ALA A 62 2.96 0.00 -10.80
N GLU A 63 4.20 -0.40 -10.59
CA GLU A 63 4.74 -1.65 -11.11
C GLU A 63 5.56 -2.39 -10.06
N GLN A 64 5.61 -3.71 -10.24
CA GLN A 64 6.49 -4.64 -9.55
C GLN A 64 7.15 -5.57 -10.57
N ASP A 65 8.46 -5.68 -10.51
CA ASP A 65 9.20 -6.61 -11.35
C ASP A 65 9.01 -8.06 -10.84
N VAL A 66 8.69 -8.95 -11.74
CA VAL A 66 8.62 -10.38 -11.41
C VAL A 66 10.04 -10.95 -11.47
N ARG A 67 10.52 -11.43 -10.30
CA ARG A 67 11.85 -12.05 -10.18
C ARG A 67 11.68 -13.52 -9.82
N PHE A 68 12.29 -14.41 -10.61
CA PHE A 68 12.17 -15.86 -10.44
C PHE A 68 12.67 -16.34 -9.06
N ASP A 69 13.60 -15.60 -8.44
CA ASP A 69 14.17 -15.88 -7.12
C ASP A 69 13.35 -15.28 -5.97
N ALA A 70 12.19 -14.66 -6.26
CA ALA A 70 11.34 -14.11 -5.24
C ALA A 70 10.89 -15.19 -4.25
N TRP A 71 10.87 -14.82 -2.96
CA TRP A 71 10.64 -15.74 -1.86
C TRP A 71 9.34 -16.56 -1.99
N TYR A 72 8.29 -15.96 -2.53
CA TYR A 72 7.00 -16.61 -2.68
C TYR A 72 7.02 -17.75 -3.72
N PHE A 73 7.82 -17.67 -4.77
CA PHE A 73 7.94 -18.76 -5.73
C PHE A 73 8.65 -20.00 -5.17
N GLN A 74 9.40 -19.83 -4.08
CA GLN A 74 10.10 -20.93 -3.42
C GLN A 74 9.18 -21.77 -2.52
N CYS A 75 8.04 -21.22 -2.10
CA CYS A 75 7.14 -21.85 -1.15
C CYS A 75 5.69 -21.93 -1.60
N HIS A 76 5.30 -21.22 -2.62
CA HIS A 76 3.92 -21.16 -3.09
C HIS A 76 3.81 -21.43 -4.59
N MET A 77 3.57 -22.69 -5.03
CA MET A 77 3.42 -23.95 -4.29
C MET A 77 4.60 -24.85 -4.62
N PRO A 78 5.04 -25.77 -3.75
CA PRO A 78 6.07 -26.73 -4.10
C PRO A 78 5.70 -27.53 -5.36
N GLY A 79 6.56 -27.42 -6.40
CA GLY A 79 6.32 -28.06 -7.71
C GLY A 79 5.40 -27.29 -8.66
N ASP A 80 4.76 -26.22 -8.21
CA ASP A 80 3.88 -25.36 -9.00
C ASP A 80 4.06 -23.87 -8.60
N PRO A 81 5.19 -23.25 -8.92
CA PRO A 81 5.50 -21.90 -8.46
C PRO A 81 4.54 -20.88 -9.09
N VAL A 82 3.80 -20.19 -8.23
CA VAL A 82 2.85 -19.13 -8.60
C VAL A 82 2.86 -18.03 -7.55
N HIS A 83 2.77 -16.79 -7.97
CA HIS A 83 2.63 -15.64 -7.07
C HIS A 83 1.32 -15.76 -6.29
N PRO A 84 1.33 -15.66 -4.95
CA PRO A 84 0.08 -15.66 -4.17
C PRO A 84 -0.82 -14.49 -4.54
N GLY A 85 -2.05 -14.77 -4.96
CA GLY A 85 -3.01 -13.72 -5.35
C GLY A 85 -3.30 -12.71 -4.23
N CYS A 86 -3.23 -13.13 -2.97
CA CYS A 86 -3.39 -12.25 -1.82
C CYS A 86 -2.31 -11.14 -1.75
N LEU A 87 -1.11 -11.38 -2.28
CA LEU A 87 -0.06 -10.35 -2.34
C LEU A 87 -0.38 -9.25 -3.37
N CYS A 88 -1.13 -9.58 -4.44
CA CYS A 88 -1.66 -8.56 -5.34
C CYS A 88 -2.62 -7.61 -4.61
N VAL A 89 -3.48 -8.18 -3.76
CA VAL A 89 -4.44 -7.39 -2.97
C VAL A 89 -3.70 -6.55 -1.92
N ASP A 90 -2.67 -7.13 -1.29
CA ASP A 90 -1.84 -6.38 -0.33
C ASP A 90 -1.10 -5.22 -0.99
N ALA A 91 -0.55 -5.40 -2.20
CA ALA A 91 0.05 -4.32 -2.98
C ALA A 91 -0.93 -3.16 -3.22
N VAL A 92 -2.20 -3.46 -3.49
CA VAL A 92 -3.26 -2.44 -3.62
C VAL A 92 -3.43 -1.68 -2.31
N TRP A 93 -3.48 -2.35 -1.16
CA TRP A 93 -3.57 -1.69 0.15
C TRP A 93 -2.32 -0.87 0.48
N GLN A 94 -1.11 -1.35 0.13
CA GLN A 94 0.13 -0.61 0.28
C GLN A 94 0.08 0.71 -0.51
N LEU A 95 -0.35 0.67 -1.76
CA LEU A 95 -0.49 1.84 -2.63
C LEU A 95 -1.57 2.81 -2.14
N LEU A 96 -2.71 2.31 -1.66
CA LEU A 96 -3.76 3.14 -1.07
C LEU A 96 -3.29 3.81 0.23
N GLY A 97 -2.56 3.08 1.08
CA GLY A 97 -1.94 3.63 2.28
C GLY A 97 -0.91 4.72 1.94
N PHE A 98 -0.05 4.47 0.96
CA PHE A 98 0.90 5.46 0.44
C PHE A 98 0.17 6.70 -0.09
N TYR A 99 -0.93 6.52 -0.84
CA TYR A 99 -1.75 7.62 -1.32
C TYR A 99 -2.25 8.54 -0.20
N CYS A 100 -2.72 7.97 0.92
CA CYS A 100 -3.14 8.77 2.06
C CYS A 100 -2.02 9.66 2.60
N ILE A 101 -0.81 9.10 2.76
CA ILE A 101 0.36 9.86 3.25
C ILE A 101 0.78 10.92 2.22
N TRP A 102 0.81 10.55 0.95
CA TRP A 102 1.11 11.49 -0.14
C TRP A 102 0.08 12.65 -0.23
N ARG A 103 -1.17 12.41 0.17
CA ARG A 103 -2.20 13.46 0.29
C ARG A 103 -2.10 14.27 1.59
N GLY A 104 -1.04 14.08 2.38
CA GLY A 104 -0.77 14.83 3.59
C GLY A 104 -1.37 14.25 4.87
N ALA A 105 -1.88 13.02 4.84
CA ALA A 105 -2.30 12.34 6.08
C ALA A 105 -1.08 12.01 6.95
N LEU A 106 -1.26 12.13 8.27
CA LEU A 106 -0.22 11.84 9.26
C LEU A 106 -0.65 10.63 10.10
N GLY A 107 0.29 9.73 10.35
CA GLY A 107 0.08 8.52 11.16
C GLY A 107 0.48 7.24 10.44
N ALA A 108 0.04 6.09 10.96
CA ALA A 108 0.34 4.77 10.45
C ALA A 108 -0.82 4.18 9.63
N GLY A 109 -0.47 3.51 8.52
CA GLY A 109 -1.44 2.89 7.62
C GLY A 109 -2.01 1.58 8.14
N ARG A 110 -3.27 1.31 7.80
CA ARG A 110 -3.96 0.04 8.04
C ARG A 110 -4.84 -0.31 6.85
N ALA A 111 -4.79 -1.58 6.42
CA ALA A 111 -5.80 -2.15 5.54
C ALA A 111 -7.13 -2.26 6.29
N LEU A 112 -8.22 -1.85 5.66
CA LEU A 112 -9.56 -1.87 6.27
C LEU A 112 -10.49 -2.88 5.61
N GLY A 113 -10.07 -3.49 4.51
CA GLY A 113 -10.83 -4.48 3.78
C GLY A 113 -11.00 -4.13 2.30
N CYS A 114 -11.78 -4.93 1.61
CA CYS A 114 -12.24 -4.70 0.24
C CYS A 114 -13.65 -5.25 0.07
N GLY A 115 -14.26 -4.96 -1.06
CA GLY A 115 -15.47 -5.60 -1.52
C GLY A 115 -15.14 -6.94 -2.18
N GLU A 116 -15.34 -7.01 -3.49
CA GLU A 116 -15.08 -8.23 -4.26
C GLU A 116 -13.64 -8.28 -4.78
N VAL A 117 -13.11 -9.49 -4.86
CA VAL A 117 -11.81 -9.77 -5.49
C VAL A 117 -12.00 -10.91 -6.47
N PHE A 118 -11.57 -10.70 -7.72
CA PHE A 118 -11.58 -11.70 -8.77
C PHE A 118 -10.15 -11.99 -9.23
N PHE A 119 -9.78 -13.28 -9.22
CA PHE A 119 -8.51 -13.76 -9.74
C PHE A 119 -8.78 -14.46 -11.07
N ASN A 120 -8.48 -13.77 -12.18
CA ASN A 120 -8.75 -14.24 -13.55
C ASN A 120 -7.51 -14.83 -14.22
N GLY A 121 -6.33 -14.67 -13.62
CA GLY A 121 -5.07 -15.14 -14.15
C GLY A 121 -4.03 -15.41 -13.06
N GLN A 122 -2.83 -15.75 -13.48
CA GLN A 122 -1.72 -16.15 -12.61
C GLN A 122 -0.44 -15.42 -12.99
N VAL A 123 0.43 -15.19 -12.01
CA VAL A 123 1.81 -14.71 -12.23
C VAL A 123 2.76 -15.86 -12.00
N ARG A 124 3.58 -16.15 -13.00
CA ARG A 124 4.55 -17.24 -13.02
C ARG A 124 5.98 -16.71 -13.04
N PRO A 125 6.98 -17.52 -12.67
CA PRO A 125 8.38 -17.07 -12.65
C PRO A 125 8.94 -16.55 -13.97
N PHE A 126 8.33 -16.92 -15.10
CA PHE A 126 8.74 -16.46 -16.44
C PHE A 126 8.12 -15.11 -16.85
N ASN A 127 7.10 -14.63 -16.13
CA ASN A 127 6.57 -13.29 -16.38
C ASN A 127 7.60 -12.22 -16.00
N LYS A 128 7.42 -11.00 -16.46
CA LYS A 128 8.39 -9.90 -16.32
C LYS A 128 7.94 -8.82 -15.36
N CYS A 129 6.70 -8.36 -15.51
CA CYS A 129 6.24 -7.19 -14.80
C CYS A 129 4.75 -7.30 -14.42
N MET A 130 4.44 -6.93 -13.19
CA MET A 130 3.07 -6.70 -12.74
C MET A 130 2.81 -5.19 -12.74
N ARG A 131 1.64 -4.78 -13.26
CA ARG A 131 1.19 -3.38 -13.23
C ARG A 131 -0.11 -3.27 -12.44
N TYR A 132 -0.15 -2.28 -11.56
CA TYR A 132 -1.29 -1.93 -10.73
C TYR A 132 -1.89 -0.63 -11.23
N GLU A 133 -3.16 -0.63 -11.62
CA GLU A 133 -3.92 0.56 -11.97
C GLU A 133 -5.03 0.75 -10.95
N ILE A 134 -4.92 1.80 -10.13
CA ILE A 134 -5.86 2.07 -9.06
C ILE A 134 -6.61 3.37 -9.34
N THR A 135 -7.93 3.30 -9.33
CA THR A 135 -8.82 4.46 -9.41
C THR A 135 -9.32 4.81 -8.01
N ILE A 136 -8.94 5.95 -7.50
CA ILE A 136 -9.43 6.44 -6.21
C ILE A 136 -10.86 6.97 -6.38
N LYS A 137 -11.81 6.28 -5.79
CA LYS A 137 -13.24 6.66 -5.78
C LYS A 137 -13.51 7.74 -4.75
N ARG A 138 -12.87 7.62 -3.59
CA ARG A 138 -13.07 8.54 -2.48
C ARG A 138 -11.85 8.61 -1.58
N PHE A 139 -11.37 9.81 -1.34
CA PHE A 139 -10.42 10.15 -0.29
C PHE A 139 -11.10 11.11 0.71
N SER A 140 -10.95 10.85 2.00
CA SER A 140 -11.50 11.69 3.06
C SER A 140 -10.50 11.80 4.20
N GLN A 141 -10.27 13.02 4.66
CA GLN A 141 -9.45 13.28 5.85
C GLN A 141 -10.33 13.91 6.93
N LEU A 142 -10.32 13.32 8.11
CA LEU A 142 -11.12 13.77 9.24
C LEU A 142 -10.40 14.90 9.95
N LYS A 143 -11.00 16.07 9.99
CA LYS A 143 -10.39 17.30 10.56
C LYS A 143 -10.05 17.17 12.04
N VAL A 144 -10.86 16.46 12.81
CA VAL A 144 -10.72 16.35 14.27
C VAL A 144 -9.62 15.34 14.65
N SER A 145 -9.66 14.14 14.12
CA SER A 145 -8.71 13.06 14.45
C SER A 145 -7.46 13.08 13.59
N GLY A 146 -7.47 13.80 12.46
CA GLY A 146 -6.42 13.76 11.44
C GLY A 146 -6.34 12.44 10.68
N ALA A 147 -7.24 11.49 10.98
CA ALA A 147 -7.32 10.23 10.27
C ALA A 147 -7.71 10.45 8.81
N ALA A 148 -7.19 9.63 7.92
CA ALA A 148 -7.58 9.64 6.52
C ALA A 148 -8.06 8.24 6.12
N VAL A 149 -9.06 8.20 5.24
CA VAL A 149 -9.57 6.97 4.66
C VAL A 149 -9.66 7.14 3.15
N VAL A 150 -9.24 6.11 2.43
CA VAL A 150 -9.31 6.04 0.97
C VAL A 150 -10.04 4.78 0.54
N ILE A 151 -10.83 4.92 -0.53
CA ILE A 151 -11.54 3.82 -1.19
C ILE A 151 -11.19 3.90 -2.67
N GLY A 152 -10.79 2.77 -3.26
CA GLY A 152 -10.48 2.68 -4.67
C GLY A 152 -10.76 1.32 -5.26
N ASP A 153 -10.88 1.26 -6.57
CA ASP A 153 -10.92 0.03 -7.35
C ASP A 153 -9.55 -0.17 -8.00
N ALA A 154 -9.14 -1.41 -8.15
CA ALA A 154 -7.86 -1.74 -8.78
C ALA A 154 -8.02 -2.81 -9.86
N LYS A 155 -7.20 -2.67 -10.90
CA LYS A 155 -6.92 -3.72 -11.89
C LYS A 155 -5.43 -4.04 -11.84
N VAL A 156 -5.12 -5.32 -11.80
CA VAL A 156 -3.75 -5.82 -11.82
C VAL A 156 -3.51 -6.57 -13.12
N PHE A 157 -2.40 -6.28 -13.75
CA PHE A 157 -1.97 -6.89 -14.99
C PHE A 157 -0.64 -7.61 -14.79
N VAL A 158 -0.38 -8.63 -15.56
CA VAL A 158 0.94 -9.23 -15.72
C VAL A 158 1.29 -9.27 -17.20
N ASP A 159 2.44 -8.68 -17.59
CA ASP A 159 2.86 -8.57 -18.99
C ASP A 159 1.70 -8.08 -19.92
N ASP A 160 0.96 -7.06 -19.46
CA ASP A 160 -0.23 -6.45 -20.06
C ASP A 160 -1.53 -7.29 -20.06
N GLU A 161 -1.51 -8.53 -19.58
CA GLU A 161 -2.71 -9.35 -19.42
C GLU A 161 -3.41 -9.05 -18.10
N PRO A 162 -4.71 -8.77 -18.07
CA PRO A 162 -5.45 -8.52 -16.83
C PRO A 162 -5.62 -9.81 -16.04
N ILE A 163 -5.21 -9.81 -14.77
CA ILE A 163 -5.22 -11.01 -13.92
C ILE A 163 -6.04 -10.89 -12.64
N THR A 164 -6.20 -9.67 -12.12
CA THR A 164 -6.93 -9.50 -10.86
C THR A 164 -7.73 -8.18 -10.89
N GLU A 165 -8.93 -8.24 -10.37
CA GLU A 165 -9.75 -7.05 -10.10
C GLU A 165 -10.09 -6.99 -8.62
N VAL A 166 -10.00 -5.79 -8.03
CA VAL A 166 -10.35 -5.53 -6.63
C VAL A 166 -11.31 -4.36 -6.58
N ALA A 167 -12.50 -4.61 -6.08
CA ALA A 167 -13.51 -3.59 -5.89
C ALA A 167 -13.50 -3.06 -4.45
N ASP A 168 -13.70 -1.75 -4.29
CA ASP A 168 -13.85 -1.09 -3.00
C ASP A 168 -12.72 -1.43 -1.99
N ALA A 169 -11.48 -1.51 -2.46
CA ALA A 169 -10.34 -1.63 -1.58
C ALA A 169 -10.23 -0.40 -0.68
N ARG A 170 -10.05 -0.63 0.62
CA ARG A 170 -10.07 0.43 1.64
C ARG A 170 -8.81 0.39 2.47
N SER A 171 -8.17 1.54 2.60
CA SER A 171 -7.08 1.76 3.54
C SER A 171 -7.34 3.02 4.36
N GLY A 172 -6.77 3.07 5.55
CA GLY A 172 -6.82 4.25 6.38
C GLY A 172 -5.47 4.55 7.02
N VAL A 173 -5.28 5.80 7.41
CA VAL A 173 -4.12 6.29 8.15
C VAL A 173 -4.61 6.89 9.46
N PHE A 174 -4.04 6.45 10.57
CA PHE A 174 -4.48 6.79 11.91
C PHE A 174 -3.30 7.25 12.76
N ARG A 175 -3.51 8.30 13.56
CA ARG A 175 -2.52 8.78 14.54
C ARG A 175 -2.55 7.96 15.83
N GLY A 176 -1.46 8.00 16.58
CA GLY A 176 -1.40 7.42 17.93
C GLY A 176 -1.33 5.89 17.97
N ILE A 177 -1.06 5.23 16.85
CA ILE A 177 -0.78 3.80 16.83
C ILE A 177 0.68 3.61 17.24
N VAL A 178 0.90 3.33 18.52
CA VAL A 178 2.23 3.15 19.11
C VAL A 178 2.25 1.82 19.88
N TYR A 179 3.33 1.07 19.70
CA TYR A 179 3.61 -0.19 20.42
C TYR A 179 4.94 -0.06 21.15
N PRO A 180 5.01 0.69 22.26
CA PRO A 180 6.28 0.98 22.96
C PRO A 180 6.92 -0.27 23.56
N ASP A 181 6.10 -1.28 23.83
CA ASP A 181 6.54 -2.50 24.52
C ASP A 181 6.91 -3.64 23.55
N TYR A 182 6.94 -3.36 22.24
CA TYR A 182 7.33 -4.38 21.26
C TYR A 182 8.68 -5.02 21.62
N PRO A 183 8.81 -6.36 21.59
CA PRO A 183 7.83 -7.37 21.15
C PRO A 183 6.88 -7.87 22.26
N LEU A 184 6.85 -7.25 23.42
CA LEU A 184 5.98 -7.64 24.51
C LEU A 184 4.52 -7.25 24.22
N ARG A 185 3.59 -7.95 24.89
CA ARG A 185 2.16 -7.64 24.79
C ARG A 185 1.86 -6.33 25.50
N SER A 186 1.31 -5.36 24.78
CA SER A 186 0.83 -4.11 25.36
C SER A 186 -0.70 -3.98 25.23
N THR A 187 -1.30 -3.03 25.94
CA THR A 187 -2.74 -2.72 25.81
C THR A 187 -3.12 -2.26 24.40
N ASN A 188 -2.17 -1.70 23.65
CA ASN A 188 -2.35 -1.27 22.26
C ASN A 188 -2.19 -2.39 21.25
N ALA A 189 -1.66 -3.55 21.67
CA ALA A 189 -1.48 -4.73 20.84
C ALA A 189 -2.74 -5.62 20.79
N VAL A 190 -3.84 -5.21 21.39
CA VAL A 190 -5.13 -5.90 21.28
C VAL A 190 -5.74 -5.54 19.94
N GLY A 191 -5.45 -6.38 18.93
CA GLY A 191 -5.93 -6.18 17.57
C GLY A 191 -7.44 -6.39 17.43
N GLY A 192 -8.06 -5.66 16.51
CA GLY A 192 -9.30 -6.03 15.87
C GLY A 192 -10.62 -5.71 16.57
N GLN A 193 -10.61 -5.24 17.79
CA GLN A 193 -11.86 -4.78 18.41
C GLN A 193 -11.98 -3.26 18.29
N MET A 194 -12.82 -2.80 17.37
CA MET A 194 -13.37 -1.47 17.48
C MET A 194 -14.25 -1.46 18.74
N LYS A 195 -13.84 -0.73 19.76
CA LYS A 195 -14.75 -0.47 20.89
C LYS A 195 -15.93 0.29 20.32
N GLU A 196 -17.13 -0.25 20.51
CA GLU A 196 -18.35 0.51 20.27
C GLU A 196 -18.24 1.79 21.11
N ALA A 197 -18.48 2.93 20.46
CA ALA A 197 -18.56 4.21 21.16
C ALA A 197 -19.76 4.15 22.11
N THR A 198 -19.48 4.02 23.40
CA THR A 198 -20.48 4.23 24.46
C THR A 198 -20.78 5.71 24.58
#